data_0ca707506308c9d740238f2349acb0ae
#
_entry.id   0ca707506308c9d740238f2349acb0ae
#
_cell.length_a   1.000
_cell.length_b   1.000
_cell.length_c   1.000
_cell.angle_alpha   90.00
_cell.angle_beta   90.00
_cell.angle_gamma   90.00
#
_symmetry.space_group_name_H-M   'P 1'
#
loop_
_entity.id
_entity.type
_entity.pdbx_description
1 polymer ?
#
loop_
_entity_poly.entity_id
_entity_poly.type
_entity_poly.pdbx_seq_one_letter_code
_entity_poly.pdbx_strand_id
1 'polypeptide(L)'
;MCEFITGGGLCAAPLPESLAKEGALMRDALLHDLSRLPYSVITTVDARLNVPEHCDECVIAHANDDIWRIWQAQIKLADAVFLIAPETDGTLHYLTQMAGLEGSLVLGCGLASIKVSSEKMATCLALEAAGIATIPTYTLDNWPKSHWIWLAKPNDGAGCSDTACFNNADDLQDWIEQNDKQLTHVIQAYQPGDAASISCVMRKGKAHLLSCNTQEIEINNHMLSYKGGVINGMREHWQAFELVANQIAKALPDLAGYVGIDVIVDNDEVIVVEINPRLTTSYVGLREATGKNPAELIIKTLTQPRFKWPKLQQNVVNFHV
;
A
#
# COMPACT_ATOMS: atom_id res chain seq x y z
N MET A 1 -11.45 -13.10 -0.71
CA MET A 1 -10.65 -11.89 -0.96
C MET A 1 -11.56 -10.68 -0.82
N CYS A 2 -11.13 -9.61 -0.12
CA CYS A 2 -11.87 -8.38 0.06
C CYS A 2 -11.01 -7.21 -0.46
N GLU A 3 -11.43 -6.59 -1.55
CA GLU A 3 -10.91 -5.32 -2.05
C GLU A 3 -11.96 -4.25 -1.75
N PHE A 4 -11.56 -3.19 -1.03
CA PHE A 4 -12.50 -2.23 -0.45
C PHE A 4 -13.25 -1.41 -1.49
N ILE A 5 -12.53 -0.82 -2.45
CA ILE A 5 -13.11 0.14 -3.39
C ILE A 5 -14.10 -0.53 -4.34
N THR A 6 -13.66 -1.57 -5.04
CA THR A 6 -14.50 -2.28 -6.02
C THR A 6 -15.42 -3.32 -5.39
N GLY A 7 -15.13 -3.73 -4.16
CA GLY A 7 -15.90 -4.70 -3.40
C GLY A 7 -17.12 -4.14 -2.68
N GLY A 8 -17.42 -2.85 -2.84
CA GLY A 8 -18.62 -2.22 -2.30
C GLY A 8 -18.39 -1.31 -1.09
N GLY A 9 -17.16 -1.02 -0.68
CA GLY A 9 -16.87 -0.10 0.42
C GLY A 9 -17.43 1.31 0.22
N LEU A 10 -17.65 1.69 -1.04
CA LEU A 10 -18.27 2.93 -1.43
C LEU A 10 -19.67 2.74 -2.07
N CYS A 11 -20.36 1.62 -1.83
CA CYS A 11 -21.65 1.33 -2.49
C CYS A 11 -22.73 2.39 -2.23
N ALA A 12 -22.71 3.06 -1.06
CA ALA A 12 -23.61 4.15 -0.69
C ALA A 12 -23.03 5.55 -0.93
N ALA A 13 -21.83 5.67 -1.53
CA ALA A 13 -21.12 6.93 -1.75
C ALA A 13 -20.67 7.05 -3.23
N PRO A 14 -20.22 8.23 -3.70
CA PRO A 14 -19.61 8.35 -5.01
C PRO A 14 -18.42 7.38 -5.18
N LEU A 15 -18.30 6.79 -6.35
CA LEU A 15 -17.19 5.90 -6.70
C LEU A 15 -16.28 6.62 -7.72
N PRO A 16 -15.16 7.22 -7.28
CA PRO A 16 -14.22 7.88 -8.19
C PRO A 16 -13.62 6.88 -9.19
N GLU A 17 -13.63 7.24 -10.46
CA GLU A 17 -13.18 6.37 -11.56
C GLU A 17 -11.71 5.91 -11.40
N SER A 18 -10.83 6.83 -10.98
CA SER A 18 -9.41 6.51 -10.73
C SER A 18 -9.24 5.46 -9.64
N LEU A 19 -9.94 5.61 -8.49
CA LEU A 19 -9.87 4.63 -7.40
C LEU A 19 -10.47 3.29 -7.81
N ALA A 20 -11.57 3.30 -8.54
CA ALA A 20 -12.19 2.08 -9.05
C ALA A 20 -11.26 1.33 -10.01
N LYS A 21 -10.56 2.07 -10.89
CA LYS A 21 -9.58 1.51 -11.82
C LYS A 21 -8.40 0.87 -11.08
N GLU A 22 -7.80 1.58 -10.12
CA GLU A 22 -6.67 1.06 -9.32
C GLU A 22 -7.08 -0.18 -8.51
N GLY A 23 -8.22 -0.12 -7.82
CA GLY A 23 -8.76 -1.25 -7.05
C GLY A 23 -9.04 -2.46 -7.94
N ALA A 24 -9.62 -2.25 -9.12
CA ALA A 24 -9.87 -3.31 -10.10
C ALA A 24 -8.57 -3.96 -10.59
N LEU A 25 -7.54 -3.18 -10.92
CA LEU A 25 -6.24 -3.71 -11.35
C LEU A 25 -5.63 -4.64 -10.28
N MET A 26 -5.60 -4.22 -9.02
CA MET A 26 -5.07 -5.04 -7.93
C MET A 26 -5.93 -6.28 -7.67
N ARG A 27 -7.26 -6.11 -7.63
CA ARG A 27 -8.22 -7.20 -7.44
C ARG A 27 -8.07 -8.26 -8.52
N ASP A 28 -8.10 -7.87 -9.78
CA ASP A 28 -8.12 -8.79 -10.90
C ASP A 28 -6.78 -9.53 -11.05
N ALA A 29 -5.65 -8.86 -10.79
CA ALA A 29 -4.35 -9.50 -10.74
C ALA A 29 -4.27 -10.56 -9.63
N LEU A 30 -4.77 -10.25 -8.42
CA LEU A 30 -4.80 -11.20 -7.32
C LEU A 30 -5.74 -12.37 -7.60
N LEU A 31 -6.95 -12.13 -8.12
CA LEU A 31 -7.91 -13.17 -8.49
C LEU A 31 -7.33 -14.11 -9.55
N HIS A 32 -6.68 -13.55 -10.58
CA HIS A 32 -6.00 -14.35 -11.60
C HIS A 32 -4.88 -15.21 -11.00
N ASP A 33 -4.15 -14.70 -10.00
CA ASP A 33 -3.12 -15.47 -9.31
C ASP A 33 -3.73 -16.60 -8.46
N LEU A 34 -4.78 -16.30 -7.71
CA LEU A 34 -5.47 -17.27 -6.85
C LEU A 34 -6.16 -18.37 -7.65
N SER A 35 -6.77 -18.08 -8.80
CA SER A 35 -7.45 -19.07 -9.66
C SER A 35 -6.52 -20.18 -10.19
N ARG A 36 -5.19 -19.98 -10.10
CA ARG A 36 -4.18 -20.97 -10.48
C ARG A 36 -3.72 -21.83 -9.30
N LEU A 37 -4.34 -21.64 -8.15
CA LEU A 37 -4.03 -22.38 -6.91
C LEU A 37 -5.25 -23.24 -6.53
N PRO A 38 -5.07 -24.31 -5.75
CA PRO A 38 -6.15 -25.22 -5.40
C PRO A 38 -7.04 -24.67 -4.27
N TYR A 39 -7.55 -23.45 -4.43
CA TYR A 39 -8.42 -22.77 -3.48
C TYR A 39 -9.70 -22.32 -4.16
N SER A 40 -10.81 -22.38 -3.43
CA SER A 40 -12.04 -21.71 -3.83
C SER A 40 -11.96 -20.24 -3.41
N VAL A 41 -12.30 -19.33 -4.33
CA VAL A 41 -12.15 -17.89 -4.16
C VAL A 41 -13.50 -17.20 -4.15
N ILE A 42 -13.84 -16.61 -3.01
CA ILE A 42 -15.02 -15.76 -2.83
C ILE A 42 -14.59 -14.30 -2.82
N THR A 43 -15.35 -13.42 -3.47
CA THR A 43 -15.14 -11.97 -3.44
C THR A 43 -16.46 -11.20 -3.43
N THR A 44 -16.39 -9.89 -3.29
CA THR A 44 -17.54 -8.98 -3.42
C THR A 44 -17.30 -7.99 -4.56
N VAL A 45 -18.38 -7.47 -5.13
CA VAL A 45 -18.31 -6.42 -6.16
C VAL A 45 -19.41 -5.40 -5.95
N ASP A 46 -19.09 -4.11 -6.13
CA ASP A 46 -20.07 -3.03 -6.18
C ASP A 46 -21.01 -3.21 -7.38
N ALA A 47 -22.31 -3.10 -7.16
CA ALA A 47 -23.32 -3.31 -8.20
C ALA A 47 -23.18 -2.39 -9.44
N ARG A 48 -22.40 -1.31 -9.33
CA ARG A 48 -22.08 -0.39 -10.44
C ARG A 48 -20.97 -0.91 -11.35
N LEU A 49 -20.25 -1.96 -10.92
CA LEU A 49 -19.11 -2.53 -11.64
C LEU A 49 -19.44 -3.92 -12.20
N ASN A 50 -18.65 -4.35 -13.17
CA ASN A 50 -18.75 -5.70 -13.70
C ASN A 50 -18.27 -6.72 -12.66
N VAL A 51 -18.92 -7.90 -12.64
CA VAL A 51 -18.47 -9.03 -11.86
C VAL A 51 -17.06 -9.42 -12.32
N PRO A 52 -16.09 -9.54 -11.39
CA PRO A 52 -14.73 -9.89 -11.77
C PRO A 52 -14.63 -11.33 -12.26
N GLU A 53 -13.69 -11.57 -13.16
CA GLU A 53 -13.31 -12.93 -13.57
C GLU A 53 -12.49 -13.64 -12.47
N HIS A 54 -12.31 -14.94 -12.64
CA HIS A 54 -11.40 -15.74 -11.80
C HIS A 54 -11.78 -15.87 -10.31
N CYS A 55 -13.04 -15.68 -9.96
CA CYS A 55 -13.59 -16.07 -8.66
C CYS A 55 -14.64 -17.19 -8.83
N ASP A 56 -14.80 -18.02 -7.80
CA ASP A 56 -15.80 -19.10 -7.81
C ASP A 56 -17.17 -18.57 -7.36
N GLU A 57 -17.17 -17.56 -6.47
CA GLU A 57 -18.38 -16.91 -5.96
C GLU A 57 -18.15 -15.39 -5.84
N CYS A 58 -19.14 -14.61 -6.26
CA CYS A 58 -19.12 -13.16 -6.16
C CYS A 58 -20.44 -12.65 -5.58
N VAL A 59 -20.34 -11.93 -4.46
CA VAL A 59 -21.48 -11.27 -3.81
C VAL A 59 -21.57 -9.83 -4.30
N ILE A 60 -22.74 -9.45 -4.84
CA ILE A 60 -22.98 -8.08 -5.35
C ILE A 60 -23.42 -7.19 -4.21
N ALA A 61 -22.74 -6.07 -4.01
CA ALA A 61 -23.06 -5.06 -3.02
C ALA A 61 -23.87 -3.91 -3.64
N HIS A 62 -25.08 -3.66 -3.15
CA HIS A 62 -25.94 -2.59 -3.61
C HIS A 62 -25.90 -1.37 -2.66
N ALA A 63 -26.35 -0.22 -3.12
CA ALA A 63 -26.28 1.06 -2.40
C ALA A 63 -26.97 1.05 -1.00
N ASN A 64 -27.93 0.18 -0.80
CA ASN A 64 -28.66 0.08 0.48
C ASN A 64 -28.17 -1.05 1.38
N ASP A 65 -27.13 -1.77 0.96
CA ASP A 65 -26.60 -2.89 1.72
C ASP A 65 -25.68 -2.39 2.85
N ASP A 66 -25.69 -3.10 3.96
CA ASP A 66 -24.66 -2.98 4.98
C ASP A 66 -23.46 -3.83 4.56
N ILE A 67 -22.52 -3.20 3.84
CA ILE A 67 -21.34 -3.86 3.29
C ILE A 67 -20.47 -4.52 4.37
N TRP A 68 -20.41 -3.92 5.57
CA TRP A 68 -19.63 -4.45 6.68
C TRP A 68 -20.18 -5.79 7.15
N ARG A 69 -21.50 -5.95 7.21
CA ARG A 69 -22.16 -7.23 7.51
C ARG A 69 -21.96 -8.26 6.41
N ILE A 70 -21.96 -7.83 5.14
CA ILE A 70 -21.67 -8.73 4.02
C ILE A 70 -20.26 -9.26 4.14
N TRP A 71 -19.26 -8.37 4.33
CA TRP A 71 -17.86 -8.80 4.50
C TRP A 71 -17.67 -9.67 5.72
N GLN A 72 -18.27 -9.32 6.86
CA GLN A 72 -18.20 -10.15 8.07
C GLN A 72 -18.71 -11.58 7.80
N ALA A 73 -19.86 -11.70 7.13
CA ALA A 73 -20.44 -13.00 6.79
C ALA A 73 -19.52 -13.81 5.84
N GLN A 74 -18.93 -13.17 4.83
CA GLN A 74 -18.01 -13.84 3.90
C GLN A 74 -16.69 -14.22 4.56
N ILE A 75 -16.13 -13.34 5.38
CA ILE A 75 -14.90 -13.59 6.14
C ILE A 75 -15.09 -14.78 7.08
N LYS A 76 -16.23 -14.87 7.77
CA LYS A 76 -16.56 -15.98 8.67
C LYS A 76 -16.62 -17.34 7.97
N LEU A 77 -16.95 -17.36 6.69
CA LEU A 77 -17.00 -18.60 5.87
C LEU A 77 -15.63 -18.98 5.30
N ALA A 78 -14.66 -18.07 5.30
CA ALA A 78 -13.37 -18.26 4.66
C ALA A 78 -12.33 -18.79 5.64
N ASP A 79 -11.50 -19.75 5.22
CA ASP A 79 -10.33 -20.20 5.99
C ASP A 79 -9.25 -19.13 6.07
N ALA A 80 -9.12 -18.32 5.02
CA ALA A 80 -8.14 -17.26 4.93
C ALA A 80 -8.66 -16.07 4.09
N VAL A 81 -8.14 -14.85 4.37
CA VAL A 81 -8.56 -13.64 3.67
C VAL A 81 -7.38 -12.79 3.25
N PHE A 82 -7.40 -12.34 1.98
CA PHE A 82 -6.61 -11.19 1.51
C PHE A 82 -7.45 -9.93 1.66
N LEU A 83 -6.87 -8.90 2.26
CA LEU A 83 -7.48 -7.58 2.43
C LEU A 83 -6.72 -6.54 1.62
N ILE A 84 -7.42 -5.85 0.73
CA ILE A 84 -6.91 -4.71 -0.04
C ILE A 84 -7.83 -3.54 0.30
N ALA A 85 -7.38 -2.65 1.14
CA ALA A 85 -8.16 -1.51 1.61
C ALA A 85 -7.24 -0.32 1.89
N PRO A 86 -7.73 0.92 1.76
CA PRO A 86 -6.96 2.09 2.13
C PRO A 86 -6.69 2.12 3.65
N GLU A 87 -5.63 2.80 4.03
CA GLU A 87 -5.28 3.07 5.41
C GLU A 87 -6.18 4.16 6.02
N THR A 88 -6.73 5.02 5.17
CA THR A 88 -7.56 6.18 5.53
C THR A 88 -8.72 5.78 6.44
N ASP A 89 -8.97 6.60 7.47
CA ASP A 89 -10.01 6.39 8.48
C ASP A 89 -9.91 5.02 9.19
N GLY A 90 -8.71 4.42 9.21
CA GLY A 90 -8.47 3.12 9.83
C GLY A 90 -9.17 1.94 9.14
N THR A 91 -9.59 2.09 7.89
CA THR A 91 -10.37 1.08 7.14
C THR A 91 -9.66 -0.27 7.08
N LEU A 92 -8.39 -0.32 6.67
CA LEU A 92 -7.60 -1.56 6.63
C LEU A 92 -7.46 -2.18 8.02
N HIS A 93 -7.21 -1.36 9.05
CA HIS A 93 -7.09 -1.81 10.43
C HIS A 93 -8.39 -2.47 10.91
N TYR A 94 -9.54 -1.85 10.65
CA TYR A 94 -10.84 -2.37 11.04
C TYR A 94 -11.18 -3.69 10.35
N LEU A 95 -10.95 -3.79 9.03
CA LEU A 95 -11.14 -5.04 8.28
C LEU A 95 -10.24 -6.17 8.80
N THR A 96 -8.98 -5.84 9.10
CA THR A 96 -8.03 -6.81 9.67
C THR A 96 -8.45 -7.30 11.06
N GLN A 97 -8.92 -6.38 11.89
CA GLN A 97 -9.47 -6.72 13.21
C GLN A 97 -10.71 -7.62 13.11
N MET A 98 -11.64 -7.25 12.22
CA MET A 98 -12.85 -8.05 11.95
C MET A 98 -12.47 -9.49 11.53
N ALA A 99 -11.54 -9.63 10.58
CA ALA A 99 -11.12 -10.94 10.09
C ALA A 99 -10.50 -11.80 11.21
N GLY A 100 -9.69 -11.20 12.08
CA GLY A 100 -9.13 -11.89 13.24
C GLY A 100 -10.19 -12.33 14.26
N LEU A 101 -11.21 -11.51 14.51
CA LEU A 101 -12.31 -11.82 15.41
C LEU A 101 -13.20 -12.95 14.89
N GLU A 102 -13.42 -13.04 13.57
CA GLU A 102 -14.15 -14.13 12.94
C GLU A 102 -13.33 -15.44 12.81
N GLY A 103 -12.04 -15.40 13.14
CA GLY A 103 -11.17 -16.57 13.14
C GLY A 103 -10.54 -16.91 11.79
N SER A 104 -10.70 -16.07 10.76
CA SER A 104 -10.05 -16.26 9.47
C SER A 104 -8.55 -15.91 9.55
N LEU A 105 -7.73 -16.68 8.85
CA LEU A 105 -6.31 -16.34 8.68
C LEU A 105 -6.14 -15.11 7.79
N VAL A 106 -5.65 -14.01 8.35
CA VAL A 106 -5.30 -12.83 7.56
C VAL A 106 -4.02 -13.09 6.78
N LEU A 107 -4.08 -13.01 5.45
CA LEU A 107 -2.93 -13.13 4.55
C LEU A 107 -2.31 -11.73 4.30
N GLY A 108 -2.00 -11.04 5.38
CA GLY A 108 -1.53 -9.65 5.40
C GLY A 108 -0.89 -9.27 6.72
N CYS A 109 -0.72 -7.97 6.92
CA CYS A 109 -0.05 -7.38 8.07
C CYS A 109 -0.86 -7.48 9.37
N GLY A 110 -0.18 -7.50 10.50
CA GLY A 110 -0.80 -7.45 11.83
C GLY A 110 -1.21 -6.02 12.24
N LEU A 111 -2.16 -5.94 13.18
CA LEU A 111 -2.79 -4.68 13.60
C LEU A 111 -1.80 -3.62 14.10
N ALA A 112 -0.75 -4.04 14.85
CA ALA A 112 0.23 -3.10 15.39
C ALA A 112 1.04 -2.41 14.29
N SER A 113 1.50 -3.17 13.29
CA SER A 113 2.22 -2.59 12.14
C SER A 113 1.31 -1.79 11.22
N ILE A 114 0.07 -2.24 10.99
CA ILE A 114 -0.92 -1.45 10.22
C ILE A 114 -1.12 -0.08 10.89
N LYS A 115 -1.33 -0.05 12.21
CA LYS A 115 -1.54 1.21 12.94
C LYS A 115 -0.37 2.19 12.77
N VAL A 116 0.87 1.71 12.85
CA VAL A 116 2.06 2.57 12.67
C VAL A 116 2.19 3.01 11.22
N SER A 117 2.10 2.09 10.26
CA SER A 117 2.32 2.40 8.83
C SER A 117 1.16 3.16 8.18
N SER A 118 -0.02 3.20 8.79
CA SER A 118 -1.14 4.03 8.32
C SER A 118 -0.96 5.52 8.57
N GLU A 119 -0.06 5.91 9.48
CA GLU A 119 0.18 7.30 9.85
C GLU A 119 1.62 7.72 9.51
N LYS A 120 1.78 8.73 8.63
CA LYS A 120 3.10 9.21 8.18
C LYS A 120 3.98 9.68 9.34
N MET A 121 3.40 10.39 10.32
CA MET A 121 4.13 10.81 11.51
C MET A 121 4.60 9.61 12.34
N ALA A 122 3.73 8.65 12.61
CA ALA A 122 4.08 7.46 13.38
C ALA A 122 5.12 6.59 12.66
N THR A 123 5.00 6.47 11.32
CA THR A 123 5.98 5.77 10.47
C THR A 123 7.35 6.46 10.56
N CYS A 124 7.42 7.78 10.39
CA CYS A 124 8.65 8.55 10.49
C CYS A 124 9.35 8.30 11.83
N LEU A 125 8.65 8.48 12.94
CA LEU A 125 9.20 8.28 14.28
C LEU A 125 9.70 6.85 14.51
N ALA A 126 8.98 5.84 14.02
CA ALA A 126 9.40 4.45 14.13
C ALA A 126 10.66 4.14 13.32
N LEU A 127 10.77 4.70 12.11
CA LEU A 127 11.94 4.54 11.23
C LEU A 127 13.17 5.27 11.79
N GLU A 128 13.01 6.51 12.26
CA GLU A 128 14.09 7.28 12.92
C GLU A 128 14.62 6.55 14.17
N ALA A 129 13.72 6.03 15.01
CA ALA A 129 14.10 5.25 16.19
C ALA A 129 14.88 3.97 15.83
N ALA A 130 14.65 3.42 14.65
CA ALA A 130 15.37 2.25 14.12
C ALA A 130 16.64 2.62 13.33
N GLY A 131 16.95 3.91 13.16
CA GLY A 131 18.10 4.40 12.38
C GLY A 131 17.95 4.15 10.87
N ILE A 132 16.70 4.14 10.36
CA ILE A 132 16.39 3.97 8.94
C ILE A 132 16.16 5.36 8.34
N ALA A 133 16.82 5.67 7.22
CA ALA A 133 16.67 6.94 6.53
C ALA A 133 15.21 7.12 6.07
N THR A 134 14.60 8.23 6.47
CA THR A 134 13.22 8.60 6.12
C THR A 134 13.09 10.11 6.00
N ILE A 135 12.02 10.57 5.35
CA ILE A 135 11.76 12.02 5.23
C ILE A 135 11.25 12.54 6.58
N PRO A 136 11.94 13.51 7.19
CA PRO A 136 11.48 14.13 8.44
C PRO A 136 10.07 14.69 8.29
N THR A 137 9.21 14.33 9.22
CA THR A 137 7.78 14.65 9.20
C THR A 137 7.44 15.56 10.37
N TYR A 138 6.69 16.63 10.10
CA TYR A 138 6.36 17.67 11.07
C TYR A 138 4.86 17.89 11.15
N THR A 139 4.40 18.41 12.30
CA THR A 139 3.04 18.93 12.46
C THR A 139 2.92 20.35 11.88
N LEU A 140 1.70 20.78 11.54
CA LEU A 140 1.46 22.08 10.93
C LEU A 140 1.76 23.27 11.87
N ASP A 141 1.79 23.05 13.17
CA ASP A 141 2.13 24.04 14.20
C ASP A 141 3.61 24.09 14.59
N ASN A 142 4.38 23.04 14.21
CA ASN A 142 5.78 22.92 14.58
C ASN A 142 6.64 22.31 13.46
N TRP A 143 7.11 23.15 12.53
CA TRP A 143 7.97 22.76 11.42
C TRP A 143 9.06 23.81 11.16
N PRO A 144 10.24 23.44 10.61
CA PRO A 144 11.31 24.38 10.32
C PRO A 144 10.94 25.26 9.13
N LYS A 145 10.86 26.59 9.34
CA LYS A 145 10.53 27.56 8.29
C LYS A 145 11.73 27.89 7.39
N SER A 146 12.53 26.89 7.07
CA SER A 146 13.65 27.02 6.14
C SER A 146 13.16 26.92 4.69
N HIS A 147 13.91 27.44 3.79
CA HIS A 147 13.65 27.88 2.42
C HIS A 147 13.42 26.80 1.34
N TRP A 148 12.94 25.63 1.67
CA TRP A 148 12.78 24.52 0.71
C TRP A 148 11.36 24.41 0.17
N ILE A 149 11.21 23.61 -0.86
CA ILE A 149 9.91 23.14 -1.33
C ILE A 149 9.31 22.23 -0.24
N TRP A 150 8.07 22.50 0.10
CA TRP A 150 7.34 21.79 1.16
C TRP A 150 6.13 21.07 0.60
N LEU A 151 5.83 19.93 1.19
CA LEU A 151 4.61 19.14 0.91
C LEU A 151 3.75 19.11 2.17
N ALA A 152 2.47 19.48 2.04
CA ALA A 152 1.45 19.19 3.02
C ALA A 152 0.67 17.96 2.55
N LYS A 153 0.57 16.94 3.39
CA LYS A 153 -0.03 15.63 3.05
C LYS A 153 -0.97 15.18 4.15
N PRO A 154 -2.08 14.47 3.82
CA PRO A 154 -2.83 13.75 4.85
C PRO A 154 -1.91 12.80 5.64
N ASN A 155 -2.06 12.81 6.96
CA ASN A 155 -1.26 11.93 7.83
C ASN A 155 -1.56 10.45 7.57
N ASP A 156 -2.84 10.11 7.30
CA ASP A 156 -3.35 8.75 7.05
C ASP A 156 -3.74 8.48 5.57
N GLY A 157 -3.45 9.42 4.67
CA GLY A 157 -3.83 9.31 3.26
C GLY A 157 -3.02 8.25 2.50
N ALA A 158 -3.68 7.60 1.54
CA ALA A 158 -3.07 6.69 0.57
C ALA A 158 -2.86 7.39 -0.79
N GLY A 159 -1.74 7.09 -1.46
CA GLY A 159 -1.38 7.70 -2.73
C GLY A 159 -1.06 9.19 -2.61
N CYS A 160 -1.23 9.94 -3.70
CA CYS A 160 -0.95 11.39 -3.73
C CYS A 160 -2.21 12.24 -3.43
N SER A 161 -3.29 11.66 -2.94
CA SER A 161 -4.55 12.39 -2.70
C SER A 161 -4.37 13.49 -1.66
N ASP A 162 -4.97 14.67 -1.91
CA ASP A 162 -4.95 15.84 -1.03
C ASP A 162 -3.51 16.29 -0.61
N THR A 163 -2.52 16.00 -1.47
CA THR A 163 -1.14 16.44 -1.28
C THR A 163 -0.90 17.74 -2.01
N ALA A 164 -0.50 18.79 -1.28
CA ALA A 164 -0.19 20.09 -1.83
C ALA A 164 1.32 20.40 -1.73
N CYS A 165 1.87 21.02 -2.79
CA CYS A 165 3.28 21.38 -2.90
C CYS A 165 3.45 22.91 -2.87
N PHE A 166 4.38 23.40 -2.08
CA PHE A 166 4.65 24.84 -1.87
C PHE A 166 6.11 25.15 -2.14
N ASN A 167 6.37 26.19 -2.92
CA ASN A 167 7.74 26.58 -3.32
C ASN A 167 8.50 27.36 -2.24
N ASN A 168 7.83 27.77 -1.18
CA ASN A 168 8.42 28.51 -0.06
C ASN A 168 7.58 28.34 1.21
N ALA A 169 8.14 28.79 2.33
CA ALA A 169 7.52 28.68 3.65
C ALA A 169 6.31 29.62 3.82
N ASP A 170 6.30 30.77 3.16
CA ASP A 170 5.22 31.76 3.31
C ASP A 170 3.93 31.27 2.66
N ASP A 171 4.01 30.72 1.44
CA ASP A 171 2.86 30.12 0.76
C ASP A 171 2.26 28.95 1.56
N LEU A 172 3.12 28.13 2.17
CA LEU A 172 2.65 27.04 3.05
C LEU A 172 1.99 27.59 4.31
N GLN A 173 2.55 28.62 4.92
CA GLN A 173 1.96 29.26 6.12
C GLN A 173 0.60 29.86 5.81
N ASP A 174 0.46 30.58 4.69
CA ASP A 174 -0.82 31.13 4.23
C ASP A 174 -1.85 30.03 4.00
N TRP A 175 -1.42 28.91 3.41
CA TRP A 175 -2.30 27.75 3.20
C TRP A 175 -2.76 27.12 4.53
N ILE A 176 -1.87 26.99 5.52
CA ILE A 176 -2.19 26.49 6.85
C ILE A 176 -3.25 27.38 7.52
N GLU A 177 -3.11 28.69 7.42
CA GLU A 177 -4.04 29.65 8.03
C GLU A 177 -5.42 29.68 7.36
N GLN A 178 -5.48 29.36 6.06
CA GLN A 178 -6.71 29.32 5.27
C GLN A 178 -7.47 28.00 5.34
N ASN A 179 -6.79 26.91 5.79
CA ASN A 179 -7.35 25.58 5.79
C ASN A 179 -7.27 24.96 7.19
N ASP A 180 -8.42 24.46 7.68
CA ASP A 180 -8.50 23.77 8.98
C ASP A 180 -8.01 22.32 8.85
N LYS A 181 -6.71 22.14 8.64
CA LYS A 181 -6.07 20.85 8.37
C LYS A 181 -5.09 20.37 9.46
N GLN A 182 -5.00 21.08 10.59
CA GLN A 182 -4.00 20.82 11.65
C GLN A 182 -4.07 19.41 12.22
N LEU A 183 -5.27 18.81 12.26
CA LEU A 183 -5.47 17.47 12.80
C LEU A 183 -5.34 16.36 11.77
N THR A 184 -5.34 16.69 10.47
CA THR A 184 -5.40 15.70 9.39
C THR A 184 -4.15 15.65 8.53
N HIS A 185 -3.32 16.69 8.55
CA HIS A 185 -2.16 16.80 7.67
C HIS A 185 -0.84 16.88 8.44
N VAL A 186 0.22 16.51 7.74
CA VAL A 186 1.62 16.64 8.15
C VAL A 186 2.40 17.38 7.07
N ILE A 187 3.55 17.89 7.44
CA ILE A 187 4.48 18.61 6.56
C ILE A 187 5.75 17.79 6.39
N GLN A 188 6.19 17.67 5.15
CA GLN A 188 7.47 17.08 4.77
C GLN A 188 8.22 17.99 3.82
N ALA A 189 9.55 18.09 3.95
CA ALA A 189 10.36 18.73 2.92
C ALA A 189 10.30 17.91 1.63
N TYR A 190 10.27 18.56 0.48
CA TYR A 190 10.44 17.87 -0.80
C TYR A 190 11.83 17.25 -0.86
N GLN A 191 11.88 15.93 -1.02
CA GLN A 191 13.13 15.20 -1.19
C GLN A 191 13.40 15.02 -2.69
N PRO A 192 14.46 15.63 -3.25
CA PRO A 192 14.87 15.35 -4.62
C PRO A 192 15.43 13.93 -4.74
N GLY A 193 15.34 13.36 -5.94
CA GLY A 193 15.83 12.03 -6.25
C GLY A 193 14.85 11.25 -7.14
N ASP A 194 15.18 9.99 -7.41
CA ASP A 194 14.36 9.12 -8.22
C ASP A 194 13.25 8.47 -7.38
N ALA A 195 12.01 8.73 -7.76
CA ALA A 195 10.86 8.08 -7.12
C ALA A 195 10.84 6.59 -7.44
N ALA A 196 10.81 5.77 -6.40
CA ALA A 196 10.91 4.33 -6.51
C ALA A 196 10.03 3.62 -5.48
N SER A 197 9.82 2.32 -5.66
CA SER A 197 9.14 1.50 -4.67
C SER A 197 9.71 0.09 -4.55
N ILE A 198 9.53 -0.50 -3.38
CA ILE A 198 9.92 -1.86 -3.05
C ILE A 198 8.64 -2.70 -2.95
N SER A 199 8.57 -3.80 -3.70
CA SER A 199 7.57 -4.83 -3.47
C SER A 199 8.24 -6.00 -2.73
N CYS A 200 7.71 -6.39 -1.59
CA CYS A 200 8.28 -7.49 -0.81
C CYS A 200 7.20 -8.31 -0.09
N VAL A 201 7.60 -9.50 0.38
CA VAL A 201 6.79 -10.31 1.30
C VAL A 201 7.53 -10.41 2.61
N MET A 202 6.83 -10.05 3.68
CA MET A 202 7.40 -10.02 5.02
C MET A 202 6.81 -11.10 5.93
N ARG A 203 7.60 -11.53 6.90
CA ARG A 203 7.15 -12.40 7.99
C ARG A 203 8.16 -12.38 9.14
N LYS A 204 7.67 -12.11 10.36
CA LYS A 204 8.46 -12.25 11.62
C LYS A 204 9.82 -11.55 11.53
N GLY A 205 9.84 -10.29 11.15
CA GLY A 205 11.06 -9.47 11.09
C GLY A 205 12.00 -9.77 9.93
N LYS A 206 11.54 -10.49 8.90
CA LYS A 206 12.29 -10.77 7.68
C LYS A 206 11.52 -10.36 6.45
N ALA A 207 12.22 -9.71 5.51
CA ALA A 207 11.70 -9.37 4.19
C ALA A 207 12.28 -10.28 3.10
N HIS A 208 11.45 -10.59 2.10
CA HIS A 208 11.83 -11.22 0.86
C HIS A 208 11.44 -10.31 -0.28
N LEU A 209 12.43 -9.73 -0.94
CA LEU A 209 12.24 -8.78 -2.02
C LEU A 209 11.64 -9.47 -3.25
N LEU A 210 10.60 -8.86 -3.84
CA LEU A 210 9.98 -9.30 -5.09
C LEU A 210 10.46 -8.47 -6.26
N SER A 211 10.51 -7.14 -6.09
CA SER A 211 10.97 -6.21 -7.14
C SER A 211 11.40 -4.87 -6.58
N CYS A 212 12.22 -4.17 -7.37
CA CYS A 212 12.70 -2.80 -7.18
C CYS A 212 12.17 -1.95 -8.34
N ASN A 213 11.20 -1.08 -8.08
CA ASN A 213 10.42 -0.44 -9.14
C ASN A 213 10.77 1.05 -9.24
N THR A 214 10.72 1.61 -10.46
CA THR A 214 10.56 3.06 -10.62
C THR A 214 9.11 3.44 -10.46
N GLN A 215 8.86 4.67 -10.00
CA GLN A 215 7.53 5.27 -9.98
C GLN A 215 7.49 6.48 -10.89
N GLU A 216 6.42 6.62 -11.66
CA GLU A 216 6.16 7.79 -12.50
C GLU A 216 5.21 8.72 -11.75
N ILE A 217 5.78 9.81 -11.20
CA ILE A 217 5.06 10.85 -10.47
C ILE A 217 5.04 12.11 -11.32
N GLU A 218 3.86 12.62 -11.60
CA GLU A 218 3.65 13.87 -12.31
C GLU A 218 3.25 14.97 -11.33
N ILE A 219 3.86 16.15 -11.45
CA ILE A 219 3.51 17.33 -10.65
C ILE A 219 2.84 18.34 -11.58
N ASN A 220 1.52 18.53 -11.42
CA ASN A 220 0.73 19.49 -12.18
C ASN A 220 -0.04 20.43 -11.25
N ASN A 221 0.12 21.76 -11.43
CA ASN A 221 -0.58 22.77 -10.64
C ASN A 221 -0.47 22.52 -9.11
N HIS A 222 0.73 22.25 -8.61
CA HIS A 222 1.01 21.94 -7.20
C HIS A 222 0.39 20.63 -6.69
N MET A 223 -0.22 19.81 -7.54
CA MET A 223 -0.79 18.50 -7.18
C MET A 223 0.10 17.38 -7.74
N LEU A 224 0.35 16.37 -6.90
CA LEU A 224 1.06 15.17 -7.30
C LEU A 224 0.06 14.13 -7.82
N SER A 225 0.42 13.43 -8.90
CA SER A 225 -0.37 12.32 -9.42
C SER A 225 0.54 11.14 -9.80
N TYR A 226 0.13 9.95 -9.42
CA TYR A 226 0.80 8.71 -9.78
C TYR A 226 0.27 8.20 -11.13
N LYS A 227 1.16 7.82 -12.05
CA LYS A 227 0.83 7.37 -13.41
C LYS A 227 1.14 5.90 -13.67
N GLY A 228 1.85 5.26 -12.76
CA GLY A 228 2.35 3.91 -12.92
C GLY A 228 3.85 3.81 -12.69
N GLY A 229 4.51 2.91 -13.36
CA GLY A 229 5.95 2.74 -13.21
C GLY A 229 6.50 1.52 -13.93
N VAL A 230 7.72 1.15 -13.58
CA VAL A 230 8.43 0.01 -14.18
C VAL A 230 8.85 -0.95 -13.09
N ILE A 231 8.25 -2.14 -13.08
CA ILE A 231 8.67 -3.23 -12.17
C ILE A 231 10.11 -3.61 -12.52
N ASN A 232 10.96 -3.71 -11.51
CA ASN A 232 12.42 -3.91 -11.67
C ASN A 232 13.14 -2.82 -12.49
N GLY A 233 12.54 -1.62 -12.60
CA GLY A 233 13.22 -0.47 -13.20
C GLY A 233 14.43 0.03 -12.39
N MET A 234 14.51 -0.34 -11.09
CA MET A 234 15.59 0.01 -10.14
C MET A 234 16.38 -1.22 -9.68
N ARG A 235 16.43 -2.29 -10.48
CA ARG A 235 17.06 -3.57 -10.10
C ARG A 235 18.55 -3.45 -9.78
N GLU A 236 19.24 -2.43 -10.26
CA GLU A 236 20.62 -2.10 -9.92
C GLU A 236 20.81 -1.79 -8.45
N HIS A 237 19.78 -1.24 -7.79
CA HIS A 237 19.74 -0.95 -6.36
C HIS A 237 19.24 -2.11 -5.49
N TRP A 238 19.13 -3.33 -6.03
CA TRP A 238 18.53 -4.50 -5.35
C TRP A 238 19.09 -4.73 -3.94
N GLN A 239 20.41 -4.66 -3.76
CA GLN A 239 21.03 -4.89 -2.46
C GLN A 239 20.66 -3.82 -1.43
N ALA A 240 20.62 -2.55 -1.83
CA ALA A 240 20.23 -1.43 -0.97
C ALA A 240 18.75 -1.57 -0.58
N PHE A 241 17.86 -1.89 -1.52
CA PHE A 241 16.45 -2.10 -1.26
C PHE A 241 16.19 -3.30 -0.35
N GLU A 242 16.91 -4.41 -0.55
CA GLU A 242 16.82 -5.58 0.32
C GLU A 242 17.27 -5.28 1.75
N LEU A 243 18.32 -4.47 1.91
CA LEU A 243 18.80 -4.02 3.21
C LEU A 243 17.73 -3.21 3.94
N VAL A 244 17.18 -2.17 3.28
CA VAL A 244 16.13 -1.29 3.84
C VAL A 244 14.88 -2.09 4.18
N ALA A 245 14.40 -2.96 3.28
CA ALA A 245 13.23 -3.80 3.54
C ALA A 245 13.42 -4.71 4.76
N ASN A 246 14.62 -5.29 4.94
CA ASN A 246 14.93 -6.10 6.13
C ASN A 246 15.07 -5.28 7.42
N GLN A 247 15.57 -4.05 7.34
CA GLN A 247 15.58 -3.14 8.50
C GLN A 247 14.17 -2.78 8.93
N ILE A 248 13.29 -2.42 7.98
CA ILE A 248 11.86 -2.13 8.23
C ILE A 248 11.16 -3.36 8.83
N ALA A 249 11.35 -4.56 8.26
CA ALA A 249 10.76 -5.78 8.78
C ALA A 249 11.15 -6.05 10.24
N LYS A 250 12.40 -5.74 10.64
CA LYS A 250 12.87 -5.86 12.03
C LYS A 250 12.27 -4.80 12.94
N ALA A 251 12.13 -3.55 12.46
CA ALA A 251 11.55 -2.44 13.22
C ALA A 251 10.04 -2.65 13.46
N LEU A 252 9.35 -3.21 12.47
CA LEU A 252 7.90 -3.45 12.48
C LEU A 252 7.62 -4.96 12.25
N PRO A 253 7.85 -5.83 13.25
CA PRO A 253 7.82 -7.29 13.07
C PRO A 253 6.45 -7.88 12.75
N ASP A 254 5.36 -7.13 12.95
CA ASP A 254 4.00 -7.50 12.58
C ASP A 254 3.68 -7.22 11.10
N LEU A 255 4.58 -6.60 10.32
CA LEU A 255 4.48 -6.57 8.88
C LEU A 255 4.59 -8.00 8.35
N ALA A 256 3.55 -8.42 7.63
CA ALA A 256 3.42 -9.79 7.13
C ALA A 256 2.67 -9.81 5.80
N GLY A 257 2.88 -10.86 5.01
CA GLY A 257 2.34 -10.90 3.64
C GLY A 257 3.01 -9.88 2.74
N TYR A 258 2.27 -9.37 1.77
CA TYR A 258 2.79 -8.34 0.86
C TYR A 258 2.87 -6.99 1.56
N VAL A 259 3.97 -6.30 1.32
CA VAL A 259 4.22 -4.92 1.76
C VAL A 259 4.82 -4.14 0.60
N GLY A 260 4.22 -2.99 0.29
CA GLY A 260 4.80 -1.98 -0.58
C GLY A 260 5.53 -0.93 0.25
N ILE A 261 6.70 -0.47 -0.21
CA ILE A 261 7.44 0.61 0.46
C ILE A 261 7.81 1.63 -0.60
N ASP A 262 7.33 2.86 -0.45
CA ASP A 262 7.69 3.95 -1.34
C ASP A 262 8.97 4.62 -0.82
N VAL A 263 9.91 4.86 -1.72
CA VAL A 263 11.24 5.39 -1.41
C VAL A 263 11.65 6.45 -2.43
N ILE A 264 12.57 7.31 -2.03
CA ILE A 264 13.36 8.17 -2.93
C ILE A 264 14.79 7.64 -2.94
N VAL A 265 15.38 7.51 -4.12
CA VAL A 265 16.81 7.19 -4.28
C VAL A 265 17.55 8.46 -4.63
N ASP A 266 18.43 8.90 -3.73
CA ASP A 266 19.28 10.08 -3.92
C ASP A 266 20.74 9.70 -3.71
N ASN A 267 21.56 9.77 -4.77
CA ASN A 267 22.99 9.41 -4.74
C ASN A 267 23.27 8.03 -4.06
N ASP A 268 22.52 7.00 -4.44
CA ASP A 268 22.56 5.64 -3.87
C ASP A 268 22.00 5.50 -2.44
N GLU A 269 21.59 6.57 -1.79
CA GLU A 269 20.88 6.51 -0.53
C GLU A 269 19.39 6.22 -0.78
N VAL A 270 18.84 5.26 -0.02
CA VAL A 270 17.42 4.88 -0.10
C VAL A 270 16.68 5.50 1.09
N ILE A 271 15.86 6.49 0.81
CA ILE A 271 15.10 7.26 1.81
C ILE A 271 13.65 6.81 1.77
N VAL A 272 13.12 6.30 2.89
CA VAL A 272 11.74 5.81 2.98
C VAL A 272 10.76 6.98 3.04
N VAL A 273 9.74 6.91 2.18
CA VAL A 273 8.64 7.90 2.13
C VAL A 273 7.45 7.42 2.93
N GLU A 274 6.98 6.19 2.62
CA GLU A 274 5.85 5.56 3.33
C GLU A 274 5.90 4.03 3.21
N ILE A 275 5.15 3.36 4.09
CA ILE A 275 5.00 1.91 4.09
C ILE A 275 3.51 1.60 3.86
N ASN A 276 3.23 0.82 2.82
CA ASN A 276 1.89 0.36 2.47
C ASN A 276 1.73 -1.09 2.96
N PRO A 277 1.02 -1.36 4.07
CA PRO A 277 0.89 -2.69 4.66
C PRO A 277 -0.15 -3.56 3.94
N ARG A 278 -0.19 -3.48 2.62
CA ARG A 278 -1.15 -4.12 1.71
C ARG A 278 -0.61 -4.21 0.29
N LEU A 279 -1.36 -4.86 -0.60
CA LEU A 279 -1.07 -4.82 -2.04
C LEU A 279 -1.08 -3.38 -2.55
N THR A 280 -0.13 -3.09 -3.45
CA THR A 280 -0.03 -1.85 -4.22
C THR A 280 -0.17 -2.15 -5.71
N THR A 281 -0.36 -1.14 -6.53
CA THR A 281 -0.52 -1.29 -7.99
C THR A 281 0.64 -2.01 -8.67
N SER A 282 1.86 -1.94 -8.08
CA SER A 282 3.02 -2.72 -8.55
C SER A 282 2.79 -4.24 -8.54
N TYR A 283 1.81 -4.74 -7.76
CA TYR A 283 1.48 -6.16 -7.74
C TYR A 283 1.09 -6.69 -9.12
N VAL A 284 0.47 -5.86 -9.96
CA VAL A 284 -0.07 -6.24 -11.27
C VAL A 284 0.99 -6.89 -12.19
N GLY A 285 2.21 -6.36 -12.20
CA GLY A 285 3.31 -6.87 -13.03
C GLY A 285 4.21 -7.92 -12.38
N LEU A 286 3.99 -8.26 -11.10
CA LEU A 286 4.93 -9.11 -10.35
C LEU A 286 5.03 -10.54 -10.88
N ARG A 287 3.95 -11.13 -11.38
CA ARG A 287 4.00 -12.49 -11.95
C ARG A 287 4.95 -12.55 -13.14
N GLU A 288 4.85 -11.62 -14.05
CA GLU A 288 5.70 -11.54 -15.24
C GLU A 288 7.14 -11.19 -14.86
N ALA A 289 7.32 -10.24 -13.95
CA ALA A 289 8.62 -9.79 -13.49
C ALA A 289 9.40 -10.88 -12.75
N THR A 290 8.74 -11.63 -11.86
CA THR A 290 9.38 -12.64 -11.02
C THR A 290 9.40 -14.05 -11.63
N GLY A 291 8.54 -14.32 -12.62
CA GLY A 291 8.31 -15.65 -13.18
C GLY A 291 7.67 -16.63 -12.19
N LYS A 292 7.04 -16.10 -11.12
CA LYS A 292 6.38 -16.88 -10.06
C LYS A 292 5.00 -16.30 -9.79
N ASN A 293 4.14 -17.10 -9.16
CA ASN A 293 2.85 -16.65 -8.67
C ASN A 293 3.01 -15.90 -7.34
N PRO A 294 2.79 -14.57 -7.28
CA PRO A 294 3.01 -13.81 -6.06
C PRO A 294 2.05 -14.21 -4.93
N ALA A 295 0.78 -14.53 -5.22
CA ALA A 295 -0.18 -15.01 -4.22
C ALA A 295 0.29 -16.32 -3.58
N GLU A 296 0.84 -17.25 -4.36
CA GLU A 296 1.43 -18.49 -3.85
C GLU A 296 2.62 -18.22 -2.91
N LEU A 297 3.50 -17.28 -3.27
CA LEU A 297 4.64 -16.89 -2.44
C LEU A 297 4.17 -16.31 -1.09
N ILE A 298 3.16 -15.44 -1.11
CA ILE A 298 2.57 -14.85 0.10
C ILE A 298 1.98 -15.95 0.98
N ILE A 299 1.09 -16.78 0.44
CA ILE A 299 0.41 -17.85 1.18
C ILE A 299 1.44 -18.81 1.79
N LYS A 300 2.39 -19.31 0.99
CA LYS A 300 3.41 -20.23 1.48
C LYS A 300 4.31 -19.60 2.55
N THR A 301 4.67 -18.32 2.38
CA THR A 301 5.46 -17.60 3.39
C THR A 301 4.72 -17.54 4.71
N LEU A 302 3.43 -17.25 4.71
CA LEU A 302 2.64 -17.08 5.92
C LEU A 302 2.24 -18.41 6.57
N THR A 303 1.98 -19.46 5.78
CA THR A 303 1.44 -20.74 6.28
C THR A 303 2.49 -21.82 6.47
N GLN A 304 3.61 -21.77 5.75
CA GLN A 304 4.62 -22.84 5.78
C GLN A 304 5.92 -22.37 6.46
N PRO A 305 6.19 -22.72 7.72
CA PRO A 305 7.37 -22.24 8.46
C PRO A 305 8.72 -22.60 7.83
N ARG A 306 8.76 -23.66 7.02
CA ARG A 306 9.97 -24.17 6.35
C ARG A 306 9.97 -23.89 4.85
N PHE A 307 9.13 -22.97 4.37
CA PHE A 307 9.09 -22.59 2.97
C PHE A 307 10.45 -22.04 2.54
N LYS A 308 11.01 -22.65 1.49
CA LYS A 308 12.24 -22.17 0.87
C LYS A 308 11.89 -21.28 -0.30
N TRP A 309 12.32 -20.03 -0.23
CA TRP A 309 12.10 -19.07 -1.30
C TRP A 309 12.76 -19.52 -2.59
N PRO A 310 12.05 -19.53 -3.72
CA PRO A 310 12.62 -19.84 -5.02
C PRO A 310 13.50 -18.68 -5.49
N LYS A 311 14.39 -18.97 -6.43
CA LYS A 311 15.06 -17.91 -7.20
C LYS A 311 14.01 -17.22 -8.08
N LEU A 312 13.95 -15.90 -8.00
CA LEU A 312 13.07 -15.07 -8.82
C LEU A 312 13.80 -14.62 -10.09
N GLN A 313 13.03 -14.41 -11.15
CA GLN A 313 13.47 -13.62 -12.29
C GLN A 313 13.44 -12.13 -11.92
N GLN A 314 14.10 -11.29 -12.71
CA GLN A 314 14.11 -9.84 -12.55
C GLN A 314 13.79 -9.19 -13.91
N ASN A 315 12.71 -9.66 -14.54
CA ASN A 315 12.25 -9.08 -15.80
C ASN A 315 11.74 -7.67 -15.55
N VAL A 316 11.96 -6.79 -16.52
CA VAL A 316 11.47 -5.42 -16.49
C VAL A 316 10.08 -5.39 -17.13
N VAL A 317 9.09 -4.87 -16.41
CA VAL A 317 7.69 -4.84 -16.84
C VAL A 317 7.13 -3.45 -16.63
N ASN A 318 6.60 -2.82 -17.68
CA ASN A 318 5.92 -1.53 -17.58
C ASN A 318 4.46 -1.74 -17.14
N PHE A 319 3.94 -0.85 -16.31
CA PHE A 319 2.53 -0.82 -15.97
C PHE A 319 2.04 0.62 -15.84
N HIS A 320 0.76 0.84 -16.15
CA HIS A 320 0.10 2.15 -16.09
C HIS A 320 -1.19 2.04 -15.29
N VAL A 321 -1.52 3.12 -14.58
CA VAL A 321 -2.71 3.24 -13.73
C VAL A 321 -3.76 4.14 -14.35
#